data_4c945e44de88cb2f397839ec6d88dda5
#
_entry.id   4c945e44de88cb2f397839ec6d88dda5
#
_cell.length_a   1.000
_cell.length_b   1.000
_cell.length_c   1.000
_cell.angle_alpha   90.00
_cell.angle_beta   90.00
_cell.angle_gamma   90.00
#
_symmetry.space_group_name_H-M   'P 1'
#
loop_
_entity.id
_entity.type
_entity.pdbx_description
1 polymer ?
#
loop_
_entity_poly.entity_id
_entity_poly.type
_entity_poly.pdbx_seq_one_letter_code
_entity_poly.pdbx_strand_id
1 'polypeptide(L)'
;MSSEERTNTVGDVDVEIAVVIGRSRMPIHHLLRMGRGAVIELDANENDEIEILANDYPVAYGQVIVQGKRIQVEVTRLIRRPEVETLMRAQQPAEAA
;
A
#
# COMPACT_ATOMS: atom_id res chain seq x y z
N MET A 1 -17.97 2.64 6.18
CA MET A 1 -17.85 2.11 6.33
C MET A 1 -17.79 1.57 6.31
N SER A 2 -17.72 1.30 6.30
CA SER A 2 -17.71 0.59 6.48
C SER A 2 -17.52 -0.21 6.52
N SER A 3 -17.27 -0.43 6.54
CA SER A 3 -17.05 -1.26 6.62
C SER A 3 -17.21 -2.08 6.86
N GLU A 4 -17.36 -2.17 7.16
CA GLU A 4 -17.54 -2.96 7.46
C GLU A 4 -17.90 -3.83 7.61
N GLU A 5 -18.13 -3.74 7.70
CA GLU A 5 -18.66 -4.48 7.88
C GLU A 5 -18.64 -5.56 7.48
N ARG A 6 -18.11 -5.97 7.12
CA ARG A 6 -17.99 -6.98 6.73
C ARG A 6 -18.04 -7.95 7.40
N THR A 7 -18.39 -8.49 7.47
CA THR A 7 -18.59 -9.31 8.22
C THR A 7 -18.65 -10.63 7.80
N ASN A 8 -18.18 -11.13 6.90
CA ASN A 8 -18.28 -12.42 6.64
C ASN A 8 -17.23 -13.19 7.26
N THR A 9 -17.45 -14.36 7.70
CA THR A 9 -16.52 -15.10 8.45
C THR A 9 -15.29 -15.42 7.70
N VAL A 10 -15.41 -15.64 6.44
CA VAL A 10 -14.22 -15.90 5.68
C VAL A 10 -13.41 -14.63 5.58
N GLY A 11 -14.06 -13.52 5.68
CA GLY A 11 -13.38 -12.28 5.51
C GLY A 11 -12.87 -11.67 6.77
N ASP A 12 -12.82 -12.43 7.84
CA ASP A 12 -12.34 -11.86 9.07
C ASP A 12 -10.85 -11.71 9.16
N VAL A 13 -10.12 -12.03 8.17
CA VAL A 13 -8.68 -11.86 8.19
C VAL A 13 -8.37 -10.43 7.77
N ASP A 14 -7.69 -9.70 8.64
CA ASP A 14 -7.32 -8.33 8.33
C ASP A 14 -6.14 -8.30 7.40
N VAL A 15 -6.11 -7.32 6.54
CA VAL A 15 -5.02 -7.12 5.61
C VAL A 15 -4.48 -5.72 5.82
N GLU A 16 -3.18 -5.63 5.95
CA GLU A 16 -2.55 -4.33 6.12
C GLU A 16 -2.39 -3.67 4.76
N ILE A 17 -2.94 -2.49 4.60
CA ILE A 17 -2.83 -1.73 3.36
C ILE A 17 -1.79 -0.65 3.52
N ALA A 18 -0.85 -0.62 2.61
CA ALA A 18 0.17 0.42 2.59
C ALA A 18 0.16 1.09 1.24
N VAL A 19 0.53 2.34 1.21
CA VAL A 19 0.55 3.11 -0.01
C VAL A 19 1.95 3.68 -0.18
N VAL A 20 2.58 3.41 -1.32
CA VAL A 20 3.93 3.89 -1.59
C VAL A 20 3.79 5.14 -2.45
N ILE A 21 4.07 6.30 -1.85
CA ILE A 21 3.95 7.56 -2.55
C ILE A 21 5.15 7.82 -3.45
N GLY A 22 6.31 7.36 -3.06
CA GLY A 22 7.51 7.53 -3.85
C GLY A 22 8.66 6.79 -3.23
N ARG A 23 9.80 6.82 -3.88
CA ARG A 23 10.97 6.10 -3.41
C ARG A 23 12.19 6.97 -3.59
N SER A 24 13.22 6.67 -2.84
CA SER A 24 14.48 7.37 -2.96
C SER A 24 15.58 6.37 -2.66
N ARG A 25 16.73 6.59 -3.24
CA ARG A 25 17.89 5.77 -2.95
C ARG A 25 18.98 6.64 -2.40
N MET A 26 19.63 6.17 -1.36
CA MET A 26 20.74 6.92 -0.80
C MET A 26 21.69 5.96 -0.12
N PRO A 27 22.96 6.33 0.02
CA PRO A 27 23.90 5.51 0.76
C PRO A 27 23.47 5.38 2.21
N ILE A 28 23.76 4.24 2.82
CA ILE A 28 23.35 3.99 4.18
C ILE A 28 23.97 5.00 5.13
N HIS A 29 25.21 5.43 4.89
CA HIS A 29 25.86 6.36 5.79
C HIS A 29 25.16 7.73 5.75
N HIS A 30 24.56 8.08 4.63
CA HIS A 30 23.83 9.33 4.55
C HIS A 30 22.54 9.21 5.38
N LEU A 31 21.87 8.08 5.28
CA LEU A 31 20.66 7.85 6.06
C LEU A 31 20.96 7.94 7.55
N LEU A 32 22.07 7.37 7.98
CA LEU A 32 22.40 7.33 9.39
C LEU A 32 22.77 8.69 9.95
N ARG A 33 23.04 9.65 9.10
CA ARG A 33 23.38 11.00 9.55
C ARG A 33 22.18 11.92 9.60
N MET A 34 21.03 11.46 9.17
CA MET A 34 19.86 12.29 9.15
C MET A 34 19.36 12.54 10.56
N GLY A 35 18.90 13.73 10.80
CA GLY A 35 18.33 14.08 12.07
C GLY A 35 16.94 14.63 11.89
N ARG A 36 16.38 15.10 12.96
CA ARG A 36 15.06 15.67 12.94
C ARG A 36 15.03 16.84 11.96
N GLY A 37 14.00 16.91 11.16
CA GLY A 37 13.86 17.98 10.18
C GLY A 37 14.52 17.73 8.86
N ALA A 38 15.16 16.58 8.70
CA ALA A 38 15.75 16.25 7.41
C ALA A 38 14.65 16.07 6.38
N VAL A 39 14.98 16.39 5.14
CA VAL A 39 14.02 16.29 4.05
C VAL A 39 14.53 15.26 3.07
N ILE A 40 13.69 14.33 2.71
CA ILE A 40 14.01 13.32 1.73
C ILE A 40 13.21 13.61 0.48
N GLU A 41 13.90 13.76 -0.63
CA GLU A 41 13.24 13.99 -1.88
C GLU A 41 12.88 12.66 -2.51
N LEU A 42 11.64 12.48 -2.87
CA LEU A 42 11.18 11.24 -3.45
C LEU A 42 11.17 11.33 -4.96
N ASP A 43 11.39 10.19 -5.59
CA ASP A 43 11.38 10.09 -7.04
C ASP A 43 9.94 9.88 -7.47
N ALA A 44 9.15 10.95 -7.44
CA ALA A 44 7.73 10.89 -7.76
C ALA A 44 7.24 12.28 -8.13
N ASN A 45 6.25 12.32 -9.00
CA ASN A 45 5.58 13.55 -9.36
C ASN A 45 4.16 13.49 -8.88
N GLU A 46 3.54 14.66 -8.73
CA GLU A 46 2.23 14.70 -8.10
C GLU A 46 1.16 14.00 -8.91
N ASN A 47 1.34 13.81 -10.20
CA ASN A 47 0.35 13.13 -11.02
C ASN A 47 0.68 11.68 -11.28
N ASP A 48 1.72 11.16 -10.66
CA ASP A 48 2.09 9.78 -10.88
C ASP A 48 1.13 8.86 -10.14
N GLU A 49 0.92 7.69 -10.70
CA GLU A 49 0.19 6.67 -9.97
C GLU A 49 1.03 6.17 -8.83
N ILE A 50 0.39 5.92 -7.71
CA ILE A 50 1.08 5.35 -6.56
C ILE A 50 0.73 3.89 -6.46
N GLU A 51 1.56 3.17 -5.74
CA GLU A 51 1.41 1.73 -5.61
C GLU A 51 0.71 1.40 -4.32
N ILE A 52 -0.28 0.54 -4.38
CA ILE A 52 -1.03 0.11 -3.21
C ILE A 52 -0.66 -1.34 -2.91
N LEU A 53 -0.23 -1.59 -1.69
CA LEU A 53 0.23 -2.89 -1.26
C LEU A 53 -0.74 -3.49 -0.27
N ALA A 54 -0.91 -4.79 -0.33
CA ALA A 54 -1.64 -5.54 0.68
C ALA A 54 -0.67 -6.56 1.25
N ASN A 55 -0.38 -6.46 2.52
CA ASN A 55 0.61 -7.29 3.20
C ASN A 55 1.92 -7.30 2.41
N ASP A 56 2.35 -6.11 2.00
CA ASP A 56 3.62 -5.91 1.30
C ASP A 56 3.65 -6.40 -0.14
N TYR A 57 2.54 -6.84 -0.69
CA TYR A 57 2.49 -7.25 -2.08
C TYR A 57 1.68 -6.24 -2.88
N PRO A 58 2.13 -5.83 -4.04
CA PRO A 58 1.41 -4.85 -4.84
C PRO A 58 0.12 -5.45 -5.39
N VAL A 59 -0.98 -4.79 -5.17
CA VAL A 59 -2.29 -5.26 -5.61
C VAL A 59 -3.02 -4.24 -6.47
N ALA A 60 -2.58 -2.99 -6.47
CA ALA A 60 -3.31 -1.97 -7.21
C ALA A 60 -2.46 -0.73 -7.40
N TYR A 61 -2.94 0.17 -8.23
CA TYR A 61 -2.34 1.48 -8.39
C TYR A 61 -3.44 2.50 -8.22
N GLY A 62 -3.08 3.69 -7.82
CA GLY A 62 -4.06 4.72 -7.58
C GLY A 62 -3.47 6.10 -7.59
N GLN A 63 -4.29 7.05 -7.22
CA GLN A 63 -3.87 8.45 -7.14
C GLN A 63 -4.29 9.01 -5.80
N VAL A 64 -3.48 9.90 -5.27
CA VAL A 64 -3.75 10.51 -3.99
C VAL A 64 -4.72 11.67 -4.19
N ILE A 65 -5.73 11.72 -3.34
CA ILE A 65 -6.68 12.80 -3.33
C ILE A 65 -6.62 13.45 -1.96
N VAL A 66 -6.40 14.75 -1.94
CA VAL A 66 -6.34 15.48 -0.69
C VAL A 66 -7.60 16.34 -0.60
N GLN A 67 -8.39 16.12 0.43
CA GLN A 67 -9.57 16.92 0.66
C GLN A 67 -9.49 17.49 2.06
N GLY A 68 -9.23 18.79 2.15
CA GLY A 68 -9.05 19.41 3.44
C GLY A 68 -7.90 18.78 4.18
N LYS A 69 -8.17 18.16 5.31
CA LYS A 69 -7.14 17.51 6.09
C LYS A 69 -7.11 16.01 5.87
N ARG A 70 -7.91 15.52 4.94
CA ARG A 70 -7.97 14.08 4.73
C ARG A 70 -7.19 13.70 3.50
N ILE A 71 -6.54 12.56 3.60
CA ILE A 71 -5.80 11.99 2.49
C ILE A 71 -6.50 10.71 2.11
N GLN A 72 -6.87 10.61 0.85
CA GLN A 72 -7.57 9.46 0.33
C GLN A 72 -6.83 8.96 -0.90
N VAL A 73 -7.07 7.74 -1.27
CA VAL A 73 -6.44 7.16 -2.44
C VAL A 73 -7.56 6.60 -3.32
N GLU A 74 -7.58 7.03 -4.57
CA GLU A 74 -8.52 6.50 -5.53
C GLU A 74 -7.83 5.41 -6.31
N VAL A 75 -8.41 4.22 -6.33
CA VAL A 75 -7.83 3.10 -7.05
C VAL A 75 -8.11 3.32 -8.54
N THR A 76 -7.05 3.36 -9.35
CA THR A 76 -7.22 3.56 -10.78
C THR A 76 -7.13 2.26 -11.55
N ARG A 77 -6.40 1.28 -11.05
CA ARG A 77 -6.37 -0.03 -11.69
C ARG A 77 -5.95 -1.09 -10.70
N LEU A 78 -6.42 -2.27 -10.95
CA LEU A 78 -6.10 -3.41 -10.10
C LEU A 78 -5.10 -4.29 -10.81
N ILE A 79 -4.26 -4.97 -10.03
CA ILE A 79 -3.36 -5.96 -10.56
C ILE A 79 -4.10 -7.27 -10.52
N ARG A 80 -4.49 -7.79 -11.69
CA ARG A 80 -5.24 -9.01 -11.75
C ARG A 80 -4.40 -10.09 -12.34
N ARG A 81 -3.56 -10.67 -11.53
CA ARG A 81 -2.70 -11.71 -11.97
C ARG A 81 -2.86 -12.90 -11.10
N PRO A 82 -2.77 -14.11 -11.64
CA PRO A 82 -2.83 -15.31 -10.82
C PRO A 82 -1.82 -15.30 -9.70
N GLU A 83 -0.65 -14.70 -9.94
CA GLU A 83 0.36 -14.66 -8.91
C GLU A 83 -0.11 -13.90 -7.70
N VAL A 84 -0.81 -12.78 -7.91
CA VAL A 84 -1.27 -11.98 -6.79
C VAL A 84 -2.33 -12.74 -6.04
N GLU A 85 -3.24 -13.39 -6.75
CA GLU A 85 -4.27 -14.15 -6.07
C GLU A 85 -3.68 -15.30 -5.30
N THR A 86 -2.66 -15.93 -5.84
CA THR A 86 -2.02 -17.03 -5.15
C THR A 86 -1.34 -16.55 -3.88
N LEU A 87 -0.68 -15.40 -3.95
CA LEU A 87 -0.01 -14.86 -2.79
C LEU A 87 -1.01 -14.49 -1.72
N MET A 88 -2.12 -13.91 -2.09
CA MET A 88 -3.10 -13.53 -1.11
C MET A 88 -3.74 -14.74 -0.49
N ARG A 89 -3.96 -15.78 -1.29
CA ARG A 89 -4.54 -16.99 -0.77
C ARG A 89 -3.59 -17.67 0.20
N ALA A 90 -2.30 -17.61 -0.08
CA ALA A 90 -1.32 -18.25 0.78
C ALA A 90 -1.24 -17.59 2.14
N GLN A 91 -1.76 -16.38 2.29
CA GLN A 91 -1.71 -15.73 3.56
C GLN A 91 -2.95 -15.97 4.39
N GLN A 92 -3.86 -16.76 3.91
CA GLN A 92 -5.03 -17.08 4.68
C GLN A 92 -4.76 -18.32 5.49
N PRO A 93 -4.84 -18.25 6.78
CA PRO A 93 -4.42 -19.34 7.59
C PRO A 93 -5.29 -20.56 7.51
N ALA A 94 -6.48 -20.44 7.33
CA ALA A 94 -7.31 -21.56 7.46
C ALA A 94 -7.38 -22.43 6.32
N GLU A 95 -6.89 -22.04 5.34
CA GLU A 95 -7.04 -22.79 4.28
C GLU A 95 -6.36 -23.97 4.29
N ALA A 96 -5.50 -24.09 5.05
CA ALA A 96 -4.75 -25.21 5.09
C ALA A 96 -5.53 -26.43 5.26
N ALA A 97 -6.60 -26.34 5.67
CA ALA A 97 -7.33 -27.54 5.92
C ALA A 97 -7.67 -28.28 4.67
#